data_8e41cfbccdcf146a553f7f9c603b1065
#
_entry.id   8e41cfbccdcf146a553f7f9c603b1065
#
_cell.length_a   1.000
_cell.length_b   1.000
_cell.length_c   1.000
_cell.angle_alpha   90.00
_cell.angle_beta   90.00
_cell.angle_gamma   90.00
#
_symmetry.space_group_name_H-M   'P 1'
#
loop_
_entity.id
_entity.type
_entity.pdbx_description
1 polymer ?
#
loop_
_entity_poly.entity_id
_entity_poly.type
_entity_poly.pdbx_seq_one_letter_code
_entity_poly.pdbx_strand_id
1 'polypeptide(L)'
;MEDKLISRYDILVNRYKELVSEKLSRKDFIEYNEILFSAHSCAIEGNSFSVDETRTLKEKGLGMIPKGKTLLEAFEILDHFQAYEYLLKNLDRPLTEELLKETHRLLTEHTLSYKTQYDEIPSNPGEYTTVDMCAGDTIFGDHEQLIKQVPRLLQSTQQVLDSGKIHPMIIAARFHGFYEYLHPFRDGNGRLGRLMSNFILLK
;
A
#
# COMPACT_ATOMS: atom_id res chain seq x y z
N MET A 1 18.72 16.05 -13.37
CA MET A 1 18.05 15.99 -12.04
C MET A 1 17.68 14.56 -11.68
N GLU A 2 17.10 13.80 -12.59
CA GLU A 2 16.70 12.39 -12.43
C GLU A 2 17.88 11.50 -12.05
N ASP A 3 19.02 11.57 -12.78
CA ASP A 3 20.22 10.77 -12.49
C ASP A 3 20.77 10.98 -11.07
N LYS A 4 20.68 12.20 -10.53
CA LYS A 4 21.10 12.49 -9.15
C LYS A 4 20.19 11.83 -8.11
N LEU A 5 18.89 11.75 -8.39
CA LEU A 5 17.92 11.11 -7.50
C LEU A 5 18.10 9.59 -7.52
N ILE A 6 18.31 9.01 -8.69
CA ILE A 6 18.60 7.58 -8.85
C ILE A 6 19.87 7.22 -8.09
N SER A 7 20.98 7.94 -8.34
CA SER A 7 22.25 7.70 -7.63
C SER A 7 22.12 7.81 -6.10
N ARG A 8 21.33 8.79 -5.62
CA ARG A 8 21.09 8.93 -4.19
C ARG A 8 20.25 7.78 -3.63
N TYR A 9 19.26 7.33 -4.36
CA TYR A 9 18.45 6.15 -3.99
C TYR A 9 19.34 4.90 -3.88
N ASP A 10 20.17 4.62 -4.88
CA ASP A 10 21.05 3.45 -4.89
C ASP A 10 22.05 3.46 -3.73
N ILE A 11 22.63 4.64 -3.42
CA ILE A 11 23.51 4.81 -2.26
C ILE A 11 22.76 4.48 -0.97
N LEU A 12 21.53 4.99 -0.80
CA LEU A 12 20.73 4.74 0.40
C LEU A 12 20.32 3.27 0.52
N VAL A 13 19.92 2.64 -0.58
CA VAL A 13 19.58 1.20 -0.61
C VAL A 13 20.80 0.34 -0.26
N ASN A 14 21.95 0.62 -0.82
CA ASN A 14 23.19 -0.12 -0.50
C ASN A 14 23.57 0.05 0.97
N ARG A 15 23.53 1.28 1.49
CA ARG A 15 23.77 1.54 2.91
C ARG A 15 22.76 0.83 3.83
N TYR A 16 21.50 0.78 3.43
CA TYR A 16 20.45 0.06 4.17
C TYR A 16 20.72 -1.45 4.18
N LYS A 17 21.14 -2.03 3.05
CA LYS A 17 21.54 -3.44 2.97
C LYS A 17 22.67 -3.75 3.95
N GLU A 18 23.74 -2.96 3.95
CA GLU A 18 24.90 -3.14 4.84
C GLU A 18 24.56 -2.98 6.33
N LEU A 19 23.71 -2.02 6.67
CA LEU A 19 23.41 -1.68 8.06
C LEU A 19 22.30 -2.53 8.68
N VAL A 20 21.36 -3.00 7.88
CA VAL A 20 20.14 -3.65 8.35
C VAL A 20 19.98 -5.05 7.77
N SER A 21 19.87 -5.20 6.43
CA SER A 21 19.48 -6.47 5.84
C SER A 21 20.53 -7.58 6.04
N GLU A 22 21.81 -7.23 6.05
CA GLU A 22 22.91 -8.19 6.26
C GLU A 22 23.07 -8.61 7.74
N LYS A 23 22.50 -7.85 8.67
CA LYS A 23 22.60 -8.09 10.11
C LYS A 23 21.42 -8.83 10.71
N LEU A 24 20.31 -8.90 9.98
CA LEU A 24 19.11 -9.57 10.43
C LEU A 24 18.96 -10.91 9.70
N SER A 25 18.34 -11.89 10.36
CA SER A 25 17.83 -13.04 9.63
C SER A 25 16.77 -12.58 8.62
N ARG A 26 16.53 -13.36 7.55
CA ARG A 26 15.48 -13.02 6.55
C ARG A 26 14.12 -12.82 7.20
N LYS A 27 13.79 -13.62 8.21
CA LYS A 27 12.53 -13.51 8.95
C LYS A 27 12.46 -12.19 9.71
N ASP A 28 13.48 -11.89 10.52
CA ASP A 28 13.51 -10.68 11.33
C ASP A 28 13.53 -9.41 10.46
N PHE A 29 14.21 -9.48 9.31
CA PHE A 29 14.23 -8.40 8.32
C PHE A 29 12.84 -8.12 7.74
N ILE A 30 12.10 -9.16 7.34
CA ILE A 30 10.73 -9.03 6.81
C ILE A 30 9.82 -8.44 7.87
N GLU A 31 9.84 -8.99 9.09
CA GLU A 31 9.01 -8.53 10.19
C GLU A 31 9.31 -7.08 10.59
N TYR A 32 10.58 -6.71 10.65
CA TYR A 32 11.01 -5.34 10.93
C TYR A 32 10.45 -4.36 9.89
N ASN A 33 10.60 -4.66 8.60
CA ASN A 33 10.10 -3.80 7.53
C ASN A 33 8.57 -3.72 7.51
N GLU A 34 7.89 -4.83 7.74
CA GLU A 34 6.44 -4.88 7.82
C GLU A 34 5.90 -3.97 8.91
N ILE A 35 6.47 -4.03 10.12
CA ILE A 35 6.08 -3.17 11.25
C ILE A 35 6.30 -1.70 10.91
N LEU A 36 7.49 -1.33 10.42
CA LEU A 36 7.81 0.05 10.06
C LEU A 36 6.89 0.57 8.96
N PHE A 37 6.73 -0.20 7.88
CA PHE A 37 5.95 0.21 6.73
C PHE A 37 4.47 0.38 7.10
N SER A 38 3.90 -0.56 7.85
CA SER A 38 2.50 -0.49 8.29
C SER A 38 2.25 0.68 9.24
N ALA A 39 3.11 0.88 10.26
CA ALA A 39 2.99 2.00 11.17
C ALA A 39 3.00 3.34 10.43
N HIS A 40 4.00 3.57 9.57
CA HIS A 40 4.13 4.83 8.86
C HIS A 40 3.07 5.02 7.77
N SER A 41 2.70 3.98 7.04
CA SER A 41 1.66 4.05 6.01
C SER A 41 0.29 4.37 6.60
N CYS A 42 -0.07 3.76 7.72
CA CYS A 42 -1.32 4.06 8.41
C CYS A 42 -1.29 5.43 9.10
N ALA A 43 -0.14 5.87 9.63
CA ALA A 43 0.01 7.18 10.25
C ALA A 43 -0.23 8.34 9.27
N ILE A 44 0.12 8.19 7.99
CA ILE A 44 -0.20 9.17 6.94
C ILE A 44 -1.71 9.40 6.81
N GLU A 45 -2.51 8.37 7.06
CA GLU A 45 -3.99 8.41 7.02
C GLU A 45 -4.60 8.80 8.39
N GLY A 46 -3.79 9.21 9.36
CA GLY A 46 -4.25 9.68 10.66
C GLY A 46 -4.29 8.62 11.77
N ASN A 47 -3.85 7.38 11.51
CA ASN A 47 -3.71 6.37 12.55
C ASN A 47 -2.64 6.80 13.56
N SER A 48 -2.95 6.68 14.83
CA SER A 48 -2.13 7.22 15.91
C SER A 48 -1.16 6.22 16.55
N PHE A 49 -1.11 4.96 16.08
CA PHE A 49 -0.19 3.96 16.60
C PHE A 49 1.27 4.34 16.31
N SER A 50 2.11 4.30 17.34
CA SER A 50 3.56 4.37 17.19
C SER A 50 4.12 3.05 16.64
N VAL A 51 5.38 3.06 16.20
CA VAL A 51 6.08 1.85 15.73
C VAL A 51 6.13 0.77 16.83
N ASP A 52 6.39 1.15 18.07
CA ASP A 52 6.47 0.19 19.20
C ASP A 52 5.08 -0.37 19.57
N GLU A 53 4.03 0.44 19.50
CA GLU A 53 2.65 -0.01 19.68
C GLU A 53 2.21 -0.93 18.53
N THR A 54 2.61 -0.64 17.32
CA THR A 54 2.39 -1.48 16.13
C THR A 54 3.08 -2.84 16.28
N ARG A 55 4.32 -2.86 16.79
CA ARG A 55 5.03 -4.10 17.13
C ARG A 55 4.28 -4.89 18.20
N THR A 56 3.87 -4.24 19.27
CA THR A 56 3.09 -4.88 20.35
C THR A 56 1.79 -5.47 19.84
N LEU A 57 1.09 -4.76 18.94
CA LEU A 57 -0.13 -5.26 18.30
C LEU A 57 0.14 -6.50 17.45
N LYS A 58 1.26 -6.53 16.69
CA LYS A 58 1.65 -7.72 15.92
C LYS A 58 1.95 -8.93 16.79
N GLU A 59 2.64 -8.73 17.91
CA GLU A 59 3.03 -9.80 18.84
C GLU A 59 1.88 -10.34 19.69
N LYS A 60 0.98 -9.47 20.14
CA LYS A 60 -0.04 -9.78 21.16
C LYS A 60 -1.48 -9.72 20.66
N GLY A 61 -1.67 -9.27 19.42
CA GLY A 61 -3.00 -9.11 18.82
C GLY A 61 -3.88 -8.10 19.56
N LEU A 62 -5.19 -8.19 19.32
CA LEU A 62 -6.20 -7.27 19.87
C LEU A 62 -6.33 -7.29 21.40
N GLY A 63 -5.76 -8.30 22.08
CA GLY A 63 -5.77 -8.38 23.55
C GLY A 63 -4.98 -7.27 24.26
N MET A 64 -4.17 -6.51 23.54
CA MET A 64 -3.28 -5.48 24.09
C MET A 64 -3.35 -4.18 23.27
N ILE A 65 -4.55 -3.65 23.06
CA ILE A 65 -4.71 -2.32 22.46
C ILE A 65 -4.26 -1.26 23.47
N PRO A 66 -3.28 -0.40 23.12
CA PRO A 66 -2.78 0.63 24.02
C PRO A 66 -3.88 1.62 24.43
N LYS A 67 -3.77 2.17 25.64
CA LYS A 67 -4.70 3.19 26.13
C LYS A 67 -4.74 4.41 25.20
N GLY A 68 -5.93 4.82 24.81
CA GLY A 68 -6.16 5.98 23.93
C GLY A 68 -6.17 5.63 22.45
N LYS A 69 -5.96 4.36 22.07
CA LYS A 69 -6.12 3.85 20.71
C LYS A 69 -7.49 3.22 20.53
N THR A 70 -8.01 3.28 19.32
CA THR A 70 -9.30 2.69 18.96
C THR A 70 -9.14 1.29 18.36
N LEU A 71 -10.19 0.49 18.45
CA LEU A 71 -10.24 -0.81 17.78
C LEU A 71 -10.14 -0.67 16.26
N LEU A 72 -10.72 0.40 15.69
CA LEU A 72 -10.64 0.68 14.27
C LEU A 72 -9.20 0.91 13.81
N GLU A 73 -8.43 1.71 14.56
CA GLU A 73 -7.01 1.94 14.27
C GLU A 73 -6.20 0.64 14.36
N ALA A 74 -6.51 -0.23 15.33
CA ALA A 74 -5.87 -1.53 15.44
C ALA A 74 -6.19 -2.43 14.23
N PHE A 75 -7.43 -2.46 13.76
CA PHE A 75 -7.80 -3.18 12.55
C PHE A 75 -7.12 -2.63 11.30
N GLU A 76 -6.97 -1.31 11.16
CA GLU A 76 -6.21 -0.73 10.04
C GLU A 76 -4.78 -1.25 9.94
N ILE A 77 -4.11 -1.39 11.09
CA ILE A 77 -2.75 -1.95 11.15
C ILE A 77 -2.75 -3.44 10.81
N LEU A 78 -3.69 -4.22 11.37
CA LEU A 78 -3.77 -5.66 11.14
C LEU A 78 -4.11 -5.98 9.67
N ASP A 79 -5.06 -5.26 9.09
CA ASP A 79 -5.41 -5.37 7.67
C ASP A 79 -4.22 -5.00 6.78
N HIS A 80 -3.44 -3.97 7.17
CA HIS A 80 -2.25 -3.58 6.45
C HIS A 80 -1.16 -4.67 6.50
N PHE A 81 -0.97 -5.36 7.62
CA PHE A 81 -0.08 -6.52 7.70
C PHE A 81 -0.51 -7.63 6.75
N GLN A 82 -1.78 -7.98 6.72
CA GLN A 82 -2.30 -9.01 5.82
C GLN A 82 -2.04 -8.67 4.34
N ALA A 83 -2.31 -7.43 3.95
CA ALA A 83 -2.08 -6.94 2.60
C ALA A 83 -0.57 -6.94 2.24
N TYR A 84 0.29 -6.53 3.17
CA TYR A 84 1.75 -6.55 2.99
C TYR A 84 2.28 -7.97 2.82
N GLU A 85 1.90 -8.89 3.71
CA GLU A 85 2.29 -10.31 3.62
C GLU A 85 1.79 -10.97 2.32
N TYR A 86 0.56 -10.65 1.90
CA TYR A 86 0.01 -11.15 0.64
C TYR A 86 0.85 -10.73 -0.55
N LEU A 87 1.25 -9.47 -0.63
CA LEU A 87 2.12 -8.98 -1.71
C LEU A 87 3.49 -9.64 -1.68
N LEU A 88 4.12 -9.80 -0.51
CA LEU A 88 5.41 -10.47 -0.39
C LEU A 88 5.36 -11.95 -0.85
N LYS A 89 4.27 -12.65 -0.57
CA LYS A 89 4.06 -14.04 -1.02
C LYS A 89 3.82 -14.17 -2.53
N ASN A 90 3.48 -13.07 -3.19
CA ASN A 90 3.13 -13.01 -4.61
C ASN A 90 4.10 -12.14 -5.43
N LEU A 91 5.34 -11.94 -4.97
CA LEU A 91 6.31 -11.08 -5.67
C LEU A 91 6.65 -11.56 -7.10
N ASP A 92 6.55 -12.84 -7.36
CA ASP A 92 6.76 -13.46 -8.68
C ASP A 92 5.57 -13.27 -9.66
N ARG A 93 4.39 -12.93 -9.14
CA ARG A 93 3.20 -12.69 -9.98
C ARG A 93 3.29 -11.35 -10.71
N PRO A 94 2.73 -11.26 -11.94
CA PRO A 94 2.63 -9.98 -12.63
C PRO A 94 1.67 -9.02 -11.92
N LEU A 95 1.80 -7.73 -12.24
CA LEU A 95 0.85 -6.70 -11.83
C LEU A 95 -0.49 -6.91 -12.54
N THR A 96 -1.48 -7.41 -11.84
CA THR A 96 -2.82 -7.68 -12.37
C THR A 96 -3.90 -6.99 -11.56
N GLU A 97 -5.07 -6.82 -12.18
CA GLU A 97 -6.24 -6.29 -11.50
C GLU A 97 -6.67 -7.19 -10.32
N GLU A 98 -6.57 -8.50 -10.49
CA GLU A 98 -6.83 -9.47 -9.42
C GLU A 98 -5.91 -9.26 -8.22
N LEU A 99 -4.58 -9.09 -8.46
CA LEU A 99 -3.61 -8.82 -7.40
C LEU A 99 -3.96 -7.52 -6.67
N LEU A 100 -4.28 -6.45 -7.42
CA LEU A 100 -4.65 -5.15 -6.85
C LEU A 100 -5.92 -5.25 -5.98
N LYS A 101 -6.98 -5.84 -6.51
CA LYS A 101 -8.28 -5.97 -5.83
C LYS A 101 -8.20 -6.85 -4.59
N GLU A 102 -7.47 -7.95 -4.66
CA GLU A 102 -7.29 -8.82 -3.51
C GLU A 102 -6.44 -8.16 -2.42
N THR A 103 -5.40 -7.40 -2.80
CA THR A 103 -4.63 -6.60 -1.85
C THR A 103 -5.51 -5.55 -1.17
N HIS A 104 -6.39 -4.87 -1.93
CA HIS A 104 -7.35 -3.92 -1.37
C HIS A 104 -8.35 -4.60 -0.44
N ARG A 105 -8.87 -5.77 -0.84
CA ARG A 105 -9.81 -6.55 -0.01
C ARG A 105 -9.21 -6.83 1.37
N LEU A 106 -7.99 -7.33 1.41
CA LEU A 106 -7.27 -7.61 2.66
C LEU A 106 -7.00 -6.34 3.46
N LEU A 107 -6.61 -5.24 2.77
CA LEU A 107 -6.26 -3.97 3.39
C LEU A 107 -7.45 -3.27 4.09
N THR A 108 -8.67 -3.62 3.70
CA THR A 108 -9.89 -2.93 4.17
C THR A 108 -10.95 -3.88 4.74
N GLU A 109 -10.57 -5.13 4.98
CA GLU A 109 -11.48 -6.22 5.37
C GLU A 109 -12.33 -5.87 6.59
N HIS A 110 -11.73 -5.28 7.63
CA HIS A 110 -12.42 -4.97 8.89
C HIS A 110 -12.82 -3.50 9.01
N THR A 111 -12.38 -2.63 8.11
CA THR A 111 -12.51 -1.18 8.30
C THR A 111 -13.47 -0.50 7.32
N LEU A 112 -13.57 -0.98 6.07
CA LEU A 112 -14.36 -0.31 5.04
C LEU A 112 -15.85 -0.21 5.39
N SER A 113 -16.46 -1.31 5.79
CA SER A 113 -17.89 -1.36 6.16
C SER A 113 -18.21 -0.44 7.33
N TYR A 114 -17.30 -0.29 8.28
CA TYR A 114 -17.45 0.64 9.39
C TYR A 114 -17.34 2.10 8.93
N LYS A 115 -16.33 2.42 8.09
CA LYS A 115 -16.09 3.77 7.59
C LYS A 115 -17.20 4.25 6.66
N THR A 116 -17.81 3.33 5.91
CA THR A 116 -18.87 3.63 4.94
C THR A 116 -20.29 3.30 5.44
N GLN A 117 -20.45 3.00 6.73
CA GLN A 117 -21.73 2.55 7.31
C GLN A 117 -22.89 3.55 7.17
N TYR A 118 -22.60 4.83 6.97
CA TYR A 118 -23.59 5.90 6.77
C TYR A 118 -23.66 6.37 5.32
N ASP A 119 -22.88 5.77 4.41
CA ASP A 119 -22.94 6.10 2.99
C ASP A 119 -24.21 5.52 2.37
N GLU A 120 -24.85 6.29 1.51
CA GLU A 120 -26.02 5.81 0.74
C GLU A 120 -25.63 4.78 -0.32
N ILE A 121 -24.34 4.74 -0.69
CA ILE A 121 -23.81 3.89 -1.74
C ILE A 121 -22.98 2.75 -1.11
N PRO A 122 -23.37 1.50 -1.36
CA PRO A 122 -22.62 0.34 -0.86
C PRO A 122 -21.17 0.34 -1.36
N SER A 123 -20.26 -0.03 -0.47
CA SER A 123 -18.83 -0.21 -0.78
C SER A 123 -18.35 -1.53 -0.24
N ASN A 124 -17.70 -2.32 -1.09
CA ASN A 124 -17.16 -3.62 -0.69
C ASN A 124 -15.63 -3.63 -0.82
N PRO A 125 -14.92 -4.31 0.10
CA PRO A 125 -13.48 -4.53 -0.04
C PRO A 125 -13.14 -5.22 -1.38
N GLY A 126 -12.18 -4.66 -2.11
CA GLY A 126 -11.77 -5.18 -3.42
C GLY A 126 -12.61 -4.72 -4.61
N GLU A 127 -13.67 -3.95 -4.41
CA GLU A 127 -14.50 -3.43 -5.50
C GLU A 127 -14.23 -1.95 -5.76
N TYR A 128 -14.21 -1.56 -7.03
CA TYR A 128 -14.05 -0.16 -7.41
C TYR A 128 -15.23 0.68 -6.94
N THR A 129 -14.96 1.96 -6.68
CA THR A 129 -16.03 2.94 -6.42
C THR A 129 -16.99 3.04 -7.60
N THR A 130 -18.25 3.25 -7.30
CA THR A 130 -19.31 3.47 -8.29
C THR A 130 -19.73 4.94 -8.38
N VAL A 131 -18.96 5.83 -7.77
CA VAL A 131 -19.16 7.28 -7.78
C VAL A 131 -17.82 7.99 -7.93
N ASP A 132 -17.86 9.20 -8.47
CA ASP A 132 -16.68 10.06 -8.53
C ASP A 132 -16.19 10.42 -7.14
N MET A 133 -14.87 10.34 -6.97
CA MET A 133 -14.23 10.65 -5.71
C MET A 133 -13.66 12.07 -5.75
N CYS A 134 -13.72 12.76 -4.62
CA CYS A 134 -13.07 14.07 -4.44
C CYS A 134 -12.43 14.18 -3.05
N ALA A 135 -11.41 15.02 -2.95
CA ALA A 135 -10.79 15.41 -1.68
C ALA A 135 -10.56 16.92 -1.70
N GLY A 136 -11.33 17.67 -0.92
CA GLY A 136 -11.38 19.13 -1.02
C GLY A 136 -11.78 19.57 -2.43
N ASP A 137 -10.93 20.39 -3.08
CA ASP A 137 -11.15 20.86 -4.45
C ASP A 137 -10.59 19.90 -5.52
N THR A 138 -9.95 18.80 -5.12
CA THR A 138 -9.38 17.81 -6.05
C THR A 138 -10.46 16.82 -6.47
N ILE A 139 -10.73 16.76 -7.78
CA ILE A 139 -11.59 15.74 -8.40
C ILE A 139 -10.65 14.66 -8.96
N PHE A 140 -10.91 13.41 -8.59
CA PHE A 140 -10.16 12.23 -9.07
C PHE A 140 -10.68 11.74 -10.43
N GLY A 141 -10.15 10.61 -10.89
CA GLY A 141 -10.56 10.02 -12.16
C GLY A 141 -12.05 9.64 -12.20
N ASP A 142 -12.62 9.68 -13.41
CA ASP A 142 -13.99 9.29 -13.69
C ASP A 142 -14.22 7.81 -13.33
N HIS A 143 -15.15 7.53 -12.41
CA HIS A 143 -15.44 6.18 -11.92
C HIS A 143 -15.90 5.23 -13.04
N GLU A 144 -16.61 5.70 -14.07
CA GLU A 144 -17.07 4.88 -15.21
C GLU A 144 -15.90 4.36 -16.06
N GLN A 145 -14.76 5.03 -15.99
CA GLN A 145 -13.55 4.66 -16.75
C GLN A 145 -12.60 3.74 -15.98
N LEU A 146 -12.79 3.55 -14.67
CA LEU A 146 -11.87 2.78 -13.82
C LEU A 146 -11.68 1.34 -14.34
N ILE A 147 -12.75 0.70 -14.78
CA ILE A 147 -12.71 -0.67 -15.33
C ILE A 147 -11.79 -0.83 -16.55
N LYS A 148 -11.48 0.28 -17.23
CA LYS A 148 -10.54 0.30 -18.36
C LYS A 148 -9.19 0.87 -18.00
N GLN A 149 -9.17 1.94 -17.20
CA GLN A 149 -7.97 2.70 -16.92
C GLN A 149 -7.05 1.99 -15.92
N VAL A 150 -7.61 1.35 -14.88
CA VAL A 150 -6.80 0.64 -13.88
C VAL A 150 -6.08 -0.57 -14.49
N PRO A 151 -6.75 -1.50 -15.22
CA PRO A 151 -6.06 -2.58 -15.91
C PRO A 151 -5.00 -2.09 -16.89
N ARG A 152 -5.26 -1.00 -17.63
CA ARG A 152 -4.30 -0.40 -18.56
C ARG A 152 -3.07 0.15 -17.82
N LEU A 153 -3.24 0.81 -16.69
CA LEU A 153 -2.14 1.28 -15.84
C LEU A 153 -1.28 0.11 -15.39
N LEU A 154 -1.89 -0.96 -14.85
CA LEU A 154 -1.18 -2.15 -14.38
C LEU A 154 -0.41 -2.84 -15.51
N GLN A 155 -1.06 -3.05 -16.66
CA GLN A 155 -0.44 -3.69 -17.84
C GLN A 155 0.75 -2.86 -18.36
N SER A 156 0.59 -1.55 -18.52
CA SER A 156 1.66 -0.68 -18.99
C SER A 156 2.84 -0.64 -18.01
N THR A 157 2.56 -0.62 -16.70
CA THR A 157 3.58 -0.68 -15.66
C THR A 157 4.35 -1.99 -15.72
N GLN A 158 3.65 -3.13 -15.85
CA GLN A 158 4.29 -4.44 -15.99
C GLN A 158 5.19 -4.51 -17.23
N GLN A 159 4.72 -4.03 -18.38
CA GLN A 159 5.52 -4.00 -19.62
C GLN A 159 6.81 -3.18 -19.45
N VAL A 160 6.74 -2.06 -18.75
CA VAL A 160 7.91 -1.23 -18.50
C VAL A 160 8.88 -1.91 -17.53
N LEU A 161 8.37 -2.58 -16.47
CA LEU A 161 9.18 -3.41 -15.56
C LEU A 161 9.91 -4.52 -16.34
N ASP A 162 9.19 -5.28 -17.14
CA ASP A 162 9.74 -6.40 -17.93
C ASP A 162 10.81 -5.94 -18.94
N SER A 163 10.72 -4.70 -19.40
CA SER A 163 11.71 -4.14 -20.33
C SER A 163 13.11 -3.95 -19.71
N GLY A 164 13.19 -3.80 -18.38
CA GLY A 164 14.45 -3.52 -17.66
C GLY A 164 15.13 -2.19 -18.04
N LYS A 165 14.45 -1.32 -18.82
CA LYS A 165 15.05 -0.09 -19.36
C LYS A 165 14.95 1.12 -18.44
N ILE A 166 14.00 1.09 -17.52
CA ILE A 166 13.70 2.21 -16.62
C ILE A 166 13.94 1.74 -15.18
N HIS A 167 14.57 2.60 -14.40
CA HIS A 167 14.87 2.30 -13.00
C HIS A 167 13.57 2.07 -12.19
N PRO A 168 13.46 1.02 -11.34
CA PRO A 168 12.24 0.69 -10.59
C PRO A 168 11.67 1.85 -9.78
N MET A 169 12.53 2.71 -9.20
CA MET A 169 12.10 3.92 -8.49
C MET A 169 11.25 4.85 -9.35
N ILE A 170 11.65 5.04 -10.62
CA ILE A 170 10.89 5.89 -11.57
C ILE A 170 9.57 5.24 -11.94
N ILE A 171 9.57 3.91 -12.11
CA ILE A 171 8.35 3.15 -12.43
C ILE A 171 7.37 3.25 -11.26
N ALA A 172 7.84 3.01 -10.03
CA ALA A 172 7.02 3.10 -8.82
C ALA A 172 6.44 4.50 -8.62
N ALA A 173 7.25 5.55 -8.80
CA ALA A 173 6.80 6.93 -8.66
C ALA A 173 5.72 7.29 -9.71
N ARG A 174 5.89 6.90 -10.97
CA ARG A 174 4.90 7.13 -12.03
C ARG A 174 3.62 6.34 -11.77
N PHE A 175 3.76 5.06 -11.42
CA PHE A 175 2.61 4.23 -11.04
C PHE A 175 1.82 4.90 -9.92
N HIS A 176 2.49 5.29 -8.82
CA HIS A 176 1.84 5.90 -7.66
C HIS A 176 1.07 7.17 -8.04
N GLY A 177 1.69 8.08 -8.80
CA GLY A 177 1.03 9.32 -9.23
C GLY A 177 -0.23 9.08 -10.08
N PHE A 178 -0.17 8.16 -11.04
CA PHE A 178 -1.34 7.81 -11.86
C PHE A 178 -2.40 7.05 -11.06
N TYR A 179 -2.00 6.16 -10.16
CA TYR A 179 -2.90 5.41 -9.31
C TYR A 179 -3.67 6.34 -8.34
N GLU A 180 -2.98 7.27 -7.70
CA GLU A 180 -3.61 8.28 -6.83
C GLU A 180 -4.57 9.20 -7.61
N TYR A 181 -4.24 9.55 -8.87
CA TYR A 181 -5.16 10.28 -9.74
C TYR A 181 -6.44 9.48 -10.06
N LEU A 182 -6.31 8.19 -10.34
CA LEU A 182 -7.48 7.33 -10.61
C LEU A 182 -8.35 7.11 -9.38
N HIS A 183 -7.76 7.00 -8.21
CA HIS A 183 -8.42 6.85 -6.91
C HIS A 183 -9.54 5.80 -6.90
N PRO A 184 -9.24 4.53 -7.26
CA PRO A 184 -10.28 3.60 -7.71
C PRO A 184 -11.19 3.03 -6.63
N PHE A 185 -10.93 3.26 -5.35
CA PHE A 185 -11.70 2.69 -4.24
C PHE A 185 -12.30 3.78 -3.34
N ARG A 186 -13.29 3.40 -2.52
CA ARG A 186 -13.94 4.32 -1.58
C ARG A 186 -13.05 4.73 -0.40
N ASP A 187 -12.14 3.85 0.04
CA ASP A 187 -11.13 4.09 1.08
C ASP A 187 -9.89 3.27 0.77
N GLY A 188 -8.78 3.54 1.47
CA GLY A 188 -7.56 2.76 1.40
C GLY A 188 -6.67 3.02 0.17
N ASN A 189 -7.00 3.96 -0.71
CA ASN A 189 -6.22 4.24 -1.91
C ASN A 189 -4.78 4.61 -1.59
N GLY A 190 -4.54 5.55 -0.68
CA GLY A 190 -3.19 5.95 -0.30
C GLY A 190 -2.34 4.80 0.26
N ARG A 191 -2.92 3.99 1.17
CA ARG A 191 -2.25 2.80 1.73
C ARG A 191 -1.94 1.76 0.65
N LEU A 192 -2.91 1.47 -0.22
CA LEU A 192 -2.73 0.53 -1.33
C LEU A 192 -1.71 1.04 -2.35
N GLY A 193 -1.77 2.32 -2.73
CA GLY A 193 -0.81 2.93 -3.64
C GLY A 193 0.63 2.80 -3.14
N ARG A 194 0.86 3.02 -1.83
CA ARG A 194 2.17 2.81 -1.20
C ARG A 194 2.59 1.34 -1.17
N LEU A 195 1.68 0.42 -0.86
CA LEU A 195 1.92 -1.03 -0.90
C LEU A 195 2.31 -1.50 -2.31
N MET A 196 1.57 -1.10 -3.34
CA MET A 196 1.86 -1.45 -4.73
C MET A 196 3.17 -0.82 -5.23
N SER A 197 3.49 0.40 -4.79
CA SER A 197 4.78 1.03 -5.09
C SER A 197 5.95 0.25 -4.47
N ASN A 198 5.81 -0.21 -3.22
CA ASN A 198 6.79 -1.07 -2.57
C ASN A 198 6.92 -2.42 -3.31
N PHE A 199 5.82 -3.03 -3.72
CA PHE A 199 5.83 -4.25 -4.53
C PHE A 199 6.62 -4.07 -5.84
N ILE A 200 6.44 -2.95 -6.55
CA ILE A 200 7.20 -2.61 -7.77
C ILE A 200 8.70 -2.48 -7.48
N LEU A 201 9.08 -1.89 -6.35
CA LEU A 201 10.48 -1.72 -5.96
C LEU A 201 11.16 -3.03 -5.55
N LEU A 202 10.39 -4.03 -5.11
CA LEU A 202 10.90 -5.34 -4.67
C LEU A 202 11.00 -6.37 -5.82
N LYS A 203 10.38 -6.12 -6.96
CA LYS A 203 10.51 -6.93 -8.18
C LYS A 203 11.87 -6.78 -8.84
#